data_35653a56b79e6b0d0d1eb62cd4b9cfd4
#
_entry.id   35653a56b79e6b0d0d1eb62cd4b9cfd4
#
_cell.length_a   1.000
_cell.length_b   1.000
_cell.length_c   1.000
_cell.angle_alpha   90.00
_cell.angle_beta   90.00
_cell.angle_gamma   90.00
#
_symmetry.space_group_name_H-M   'P 1'
#
loop_
_entity.id
_entity.type
_entity.pdbx_description
1 polymer ?
#
loop_
_entity_poly.entity_id
_entity_poly.type
_entity_poly.pdbx_seq_one_letter_code
_entity_poly.pdbx_strand_id
1 'polypeptide(L)'
;MKVIIDDELPADLSDMSTTLTKVKALKPDILIISGHSKGAATAARQIDEMKVNVPMIAMTHCEAAKVQEKFPNAATGFLCPTQWVETLSKSDEMFGSAMDWNEGFKKDYPSYTSVPYQSAQASAAVYVFKEAFEAANSFDKDTLRDAIAAVEMETFYGDIKFSENGNNIAKPMFMRQIGSDGSYTLVEKFADVSYPRNVTY
;
A
#
# COMPACT_ATOMS: atom_id res chain seq x y z
N MET A 1 12.19 -0.69 -20.62
CA MET A 1 11.58 -1.92 -20.08
C MET A 1 10.73 -2.54 -21.19
N LYS A 2 10.75 -3.88 -21.36
CA LYS A 2 9.92 -4.61 -22.35
C LYS A 2 8.92 -5.47 -21.56
N VAL A 3 7.63 -5.27 -21.83
CA VAL A 3 6.58 -6.14 -21.29
C VAL A 3 6.56 -7.43 -22.13
N ILE A 4 6.66 -8.60 -21.45
CA ILE A 4 6.66 -9.91 -22.10
C ILE A 4 5.46 -10.78 -21.67
N ILE A 5 4.76 -10.38 -20.59
CA ILE A 5 3.50 -10.95 -20.13
C ILE A 5 2.62 -9.76 -19.72
N ASP A 6 1.39 -9.72 -20.18
CA ASP A 6 0.36 -8.76 -19.80
C ASP A 6 -0.96 -9.54 -19.68
N ASP A 7 -1.22 -10.06 -18.51
CA ASP A 7 -2.39 -10.88 -18.22
C ASP A 7 -3.36 -10.09 -17.34
N GLU A 8 -4.58 -9.91 -17.79
CA GLU A 8 -5.70 -9.41 -16.99
C GLU A 8 -6.43 -10.59 -16.35
N LEU A 9 -6.56 -10.56 -15.02
CA LEU A 9 -7.17 -11.62 -14.24
C LEU A 9 -8.50 -11.16 -13.63
N PRO A 10 -9.47 -12.08 -13.39
CA PRO A 10 -10.73 -11.73 -12.78
C PRO A 10 -10.57 -11.05 -11.41
N ALA A 11 -11.45 -10.09 -11.07
CA ALA A 11 -11.41 -9.35 -9.81
C ALA A 11 -11.55 -10.25 -8.57
N ASP A 12 -12.21 -11.39 -8.71
CA ASP A 12 -12.38 -12.41 -7.67
C ASP A 12 -11.26 -13.45 -7.62
N LEU A 13 -10.12 -13.15 -8.23
CA LEU A 13 -8.97 -14.03 -8.45
C LEU A 13 -8.87 -15.17 -7.42
N SER A 14 -9.05 -16.38 -7.90
CA SER A 14 -8.90 -17.62 -7.12
C SER A 14 -7.70 -18.45 -7.56
N ASP A 15 -7.26 -18.26 -8.80
CA ASP A 15 -6.14 -18.99 -9.40
C ASP A 15 -5.38 -18.12 -10.43
N MET A 16 -4.05 -18.08 -10.32
CA MET A 16 -3.15 -17.46 -11.29
C MET A 16 -2.05 -18.43 -11.76
N SER A 17 -2.25 -19.73 -11.58
CA SER A 17 -1.25 -20.77 -11.92
C SER A 17 -0.82 -20.72 -13.37
N THR A 18 -1.74 -20.45 -14.29
CA THR A 18 -1.43 -20.28 -15.71
C THR A 18 -0.45 -19.13 -15.96
N THR A 19 -0.70 -17.96 -15.37
CA THR A 19 0.20 -16.80 -15.46
C THR A 19 1.57 -17.12 -14.83
N LEU A 20 1.57 -17.72 -13.64
CA LEU A 20 2.83 -18.08 -12.96
C LEU A 20 3.61 -19.14 -13.72
N THR A 21 2.96 -20.04 -14.44
CA THR A 21 3.61 -20.99 -15.35
C THR A 21 4.32 -20.27 -16.50
N LYS A 22 3.69 -19.25 -17.12
CA LYS A 22 4.33 -18.39 -18.11
C LYS A 22 5.54 -17.65 -17.52
N VAL A 23 5.39 -17.11 -16.30
CA VAL A 23 6.48 -16.43 -15.56
C VAL A 23 7.68 -17.36 -15.39
N LYS A 24 7.47 -18.60 -14.95
CA LYS A 24 8.54 -19.60 -14.78
C LYS A 24 9.22 -19.93 -16.12
N ALA A 25 8.46 -20.02 -17.19
CA ALA A 25 9.00 -20.36 -18.52
C ALA A 25 9.79 -19.19 -19.13
N LEU A 26 9.29 -17.97 -19.02
CA LEU A 26 9.85 -16.77 -19.67
C LEU A 26 10.91 -16.06 -18.81
N LYS A 27 10.98 -16.35 -17.51
CA LYS A 27 11.97 -15.85 -16.55
C LYS A 27 12.12 -14.31 -16.62
N PRO A 28 11.07 -13.53 -16.39
CA PRO A 28 11.19 -12.08 -16.39
C PRO A 28 12.12 -11.59 -15.27
N ASP A 29 12.72 -10.42 -15.46
CA ASP A 29 13.50 -9.76 -14.42
C ASP A 29 12.60 -9.18 -13.32
N ILE A 30 11.36 -8.80 -13.67
CA ILE A 30 10.40 -8.17 -12.78
C ILE A 30 9.01 -8.79 -13.00
N LEU A 31 8.31 -9.09 -11.91
CA LEU A 31 6.89 -9.42 -11.88
C LEU A 31 6.15 -8.32 -11.11
N ILE A 32 5.19 -7.68 -11.76
CA ILE A 32 4.31 -6.68 -11.13
C ILE A 32 2.92 -7.27 -11.00
N ILE A 33 2.37 -7.26 -9.80
CA ILE A 33 1.03 -7.76 -9.49
C ILE A 33 0.22 -6.59 -8.92
N SER A 34 -0.77 -6.12 -9.68
CA SER A 34 -1.67 -5.06 -9.27
C SER A 34 -3.07 -5.62 -9.05
N GLY A 35 -3.64 -5.36 -7.88
CA GLY A 35 -4.97 -5.87 -7.51
C GLY A 35 -5.33 -5.51 -6.08
N HIS A 36 -6.32 -6.18 -5.52
CA HIS A 36 -6.79 -6.01 -4.14
C HIS A 36 -6.28 -7.11 -3.21
N SER A 37 -6.54 -6.99 -1.91
CA SER A 37 -6.00 -7.86 -0.86
C SER A 37 -6.25 -9.35 -1.10
N LYS A 38 -7.42 -9.74 -1.64
CA LYS A 38 -7.72 -11.14 -1.97
C LYS A 38 -6.80 -11.67 -3.06
N GLY A 39 -6.62 -10.88 -4.13
CA GLY A 39 -5.70 -11.22 -5.23
C GLY A 39 -4.25 -11.29 -4.78
N ALA A 40 -3.80 -10.35 -3.95
CA ALA A 40 -2.46 -10.35 -3.38
C ALA A 40 -2.21 -11.61 -2.51
N ALA A 41 -3.17 -12.00 -1.68
CA ALA A 41 -3.07 -13.22 -0.87
C ALA A 41 -3.01 -14.48 -1.75
N THR A 42 -3.83 -14.57 -2.81
CA THR A 42 -3.82 -15.69 -3.77
C THR A 42 -2.48 -15.75 -4.51
N ALA A 43 -1.99 -14.61 -4.97
CA ALA A 43 -0.72 -14.50 -5.68
C ALA A 43 0.44 -14.95 -4.80
N ALA A 44 0.56 -14.44 -3.58
CA ALA A 44 1.62 -14.80 -2.65
C ALA A 44 1.61 -16.30 -2.32
N ARG A 45 0.42 -16.86 -2.07
CA ARG A 45 0.23 -18.29 -1.84
C ARG A 45 0.73 -19.13 -3.03
N GLN A 46 0.31 -18.81 -4.24
CA GLN A 46 0.68 -19.59 -5.43
C GLN A 46 2.15 -19.37 -5.84
N ILE A 47 2.71 -18.20 -5.60
CA ILE A 47 4.16 -17.95 -5.75
C ILE A 47 4.94 -18.90 -4.83
N ASP A 48 4.48 -19.06 -3.58
CA ASP A 48 5.09 -19.97 -2.60
C ASP A 48 4.93 -21.43 -3.02
N GLU A 49 3.69 -21.87 -3.29
CA GLU A 49 3.36 -23.25 -3.69
C GLU A 49 4.10 -23.69 -4.96
N MET A 50 4.15 -22.82 -5.95
CA MET A 50 4.80 -23.10 -7.25
C MET A 50 6.31 -22.79 -7.24
N LYS A 51 6.85 -22.26 -6.13
CA LYS A 51 8.28 -21.89 -5.99
C LYS A 51 8.73 -20.95 -7.12
N VAL A 52 7.96 -19.88 -7.32
CA VAL A 52 8.24 -18.91 -8.38
C VAL A 52 9.34 -17.97 -7.91
N ASN A 53 10.50 -18.07 -8.54
CA ASN A 53 11.64 -17.20 -8.26
C ASN A 53 11.87 -16.22 -9.39
N VAL A 54 11.51 -14.95 -9.14
CA VAL A 54 11.73 -13.79 -10.02
C VAL A 54 12.62 -12.81 -9.25
N PRO A 55 13.67 -12.23 -9.86
CA PRO A 55 14.61 -11.34 -9.17
C PRO A 55 13.96 -10.17 -8.44
N MET A 56 12.84 -9.64 -8.97
CA MET A 56 12.07 -8.56 -8.35
C MET A 56 10.58 -8.86 -8.48
N ILE A 57 9.85 -8.77 -7.37
CA ILE A 57 8.38 -8.86 -7.35
C ILE A 57 7.84 -7.61 -6.68
N ALA A 58 7.00 -6.86 -7.38
CA ALA A 58 6.23 -5.76 -6.83
C ALA A 58 4.75 -6.16 -6.74
N MET A 59 4.13 -5.94 -5.57
CA MET A 59 2.76 -6.38 -5.31
C MET A 59 2.00 -5.32 -4.51
N THR A 60 0.81 -4.94 -4.96
CA THR A 60 -0.08 -4.08 -4.19
C THR A 60 -0.73 -4.82 -3.02
N HIS A 61 -1.12 -4.11 -1.97
CA HIS A 61 -1.86 -4.63 -0.81
C HIS A 61 -1.16 -5.73 0.00
N CYS A 62 0.17 -5.78 0.01
CA CYS A 62 0.93 -6.76 0.78
C CYS A 62 0.53 -6.78 2.26
N GLU A 63 0.47 -5.61 2.89
CA GLU A 63 0.15 -5.44 4.32
C GLU A 63 -1.28 -5.89 4.63
N ALA A 64 -2.25 -5.39 3.84
CA ALA A 64 -3.65 -5.74 4.03
C ALA A 64 -3.94 -7.24 3.77
N ALA A 65 -3.19 -7.86 2.87
CA ALA A 65 -3.27 -9.30 2.59
C ALA A 65 -2.48 -10.15 3.59
N LYS A 66 -1.66 -9.51 4.45
CA LYS A 66 -0.78 -10.16 5.42
C LYS A 66 0.14 -11.19 4.76
N VAL A 67 0.70 -10.86 3.60
CA VAL A 67 1.49 -11.82 2.80
C VAL A 67 2.75 -12.28 3.54
N GLN A 68 3.38 -11.38 4.27
CA GLN A 68 4.56 -11.66 5.06
C GLN A 68 4.29 -12.62 6.23
N GLU A 69 3.14 -12.47 6.92
CA GLU A 69 2.75 -13.35 8.03
C GLU A 69 2.39 -14.77 7.53
N LYS A 70 1.72 -14.85 6.38
CA LYS A 70 1.19 -16.10 5.84
C LYS A 70 2.18 -16.86 4.96
N PHE A 71 3.02 -16.16 4.23
CA PHE A 71 3.93 -16.71 3.22
C PHE A 71 5.32 -16.07 3.35
N PRO A 72 5.98 -16.16 4.52
CA PRO A 72 7.22 -15.41 4.80
C PRO A 72 8.33 -15.71 3.78
N ASN A 73 8.48 -16.95 3.34
CA ASN A 73 9.50 -17.29 2.35
C ASN A 73 9.24 -16.62 1.00
N ALA A 74 8.02 -16.74 0.47
CA ALA A 74 7.67 -16.13 -0.81
C ALA A 74 7.70 -14.61 -0.74
N ALA A 75 7.25 -14.02 0.37
CA ALA A 75 7.13 -12.58 0.53
C ALA A 75 8.48 -11.86 0.74
N THR A 76 9.52 -12.56 1.16
CA THR A 76 10.86 -11.97 1.32
C THR A 76 11.29 -11.27 0.03
N GLY A 77 11.66 -10.00 0.14
CA GLY A 77 12.08 -9.16 -0.97
C GLY A 77 10.94 -8.58 -1.82
N PHE A 78 9.66 -8.82 -1.50
CA PHE A 78 8.57 -8.15 -2.22
C PHE A 78 8.63 -6.64 -2.01
N LEU A 79 8.45 -5.91 -3.10
CA LEU A 79 8.25 -4.47 -3.10
C LEU A 79 6.75 -4.17 -2.98
N CYS A 80 6.40 -3.45 -1.93
CA CYS A 80 5.02 -3.19 -1.52
C CYS A 80 4.75 -1.68 -1.55
N PRO A 81 4.06 -1.16 -2.58
CA PRO A 81 3.64 0.23 -2.60
C PRO A 81 2.63 0.49 -1.48
N THR A 82 2.81 1.60 -0.79
CA THR A 82 1.95 2.06 0.30
C THR A 82 1.66 3.55 0.17
N GLN A 83 0.52 3.97 0.68
CA GLN A 83 0.14 5.37 0.64
C GLN A 83 0.58 6.15 1.88
N TRP A 84 1.06 5.48 2.91
CA TRP A 84 1.46 6.12 4.16
C TRP A 84 2.52 5.27 4.87
N VAL A 85 3.38 5.95 5.61
CA VAL A 85 4.38 5.35 6.49
C VAL A 85 4.40 6.12 7.82
N GLU A 86 4.60 5.41 8.91
CA GLU A 86 4.64 5.97 10.27
C GLU A 86 5.80 6.94 10.50
N THR A 87 6.84 6.87 9.67
CA THR A 87 8.01 7.74 9.72
C THR A 87 7.86 9.03 8.91
N LEU A 88 6.67 9.28 8.35
CA LEU A 88 6.39 10.51 7.61
C LEU A 88 6.51 11.72 8.53
N SER A 89 7.36 12.70 8.13
CA SER A 89 7.56 13.94 8.90
C SER A 89 6.41 14.93 8.65
N LYS A 90 5.20 14.53 9.04
CA LYS A 90 3.96 15.29 8.93
C LYS A 90 3.15 15.16 10.22
N SER A 91 2.39 16.20 10.53
CA SER A 91 1.55 16.26 11.74
C SER A 91 0.32 17.13 11.51
N ASP A 92 -0.65 16.98 12.37
CA ASP A 92 -1.82 17.87 12.44
C ASP A 92 -2.30 18.06 13.88
N GLU A 93 -3.26 18.98 14.07
CA GLU A 93 -3.78 19.31 15.40
C GLU A 93 -4.70 18.23 15.97
N MET A 94 -5.32 17.41 15.12
CA MET A 94 -6.29 16.39 15.54
C MET A 94 -5.60 15.10 16.03
N PHE A 95 -4.55 14.66 15.32
CA PHE A 95 -3.95 13.36 15.51
C PHE A 95 -2.46 13.41 15.93
N GLY A 96 -1.84 14.59 15.95
CA GLY A 96 -0.43 14.74 16.19
C GLY A 96 0.42 14.34 14.97
N SER A 97 1.61 13.78 15.20
CA SER A 97 2.48 13.28 14.14
C SER A 97 2.01 11.91 13.59
N ALA A 98 2.57 11.51 12.46
CA ALA A 98 2.33 10.16 11.90
C ALA A 98 2.69 9.06 12.91
N MET A 99 3.75 9.27 13.69
CA MET A 99 4.17 8.34 14.73
C MET A 99 3.20 8.33 15.92
N ASP A 100 2.73 9.50 16.39
CA ASP A 100 1.75 9.59 17.49
C ASP A 100 0.46 8.84 17.12
N TRP A 101 -0.03 9.05 15.90
CA TRP A 101 -1.20 8.34 15.40
C TRP A 101 -0.95 6.82 15.34
N ASN A 102 0.21 6.37 14.85
CA ASN A 102 0.57 4.95 14.76
C ASN A 102 0.63 4.29 16.14
N GLU A 103 1.22 4.95 17.12
CA GLU A 103 1.30 4.45 18.50
C GLU A 103 -0.07 4.40 19.15
N GLY A 104 -0.89 5.44 18.96
CA GLY A 104 -2.28 5.47 19.42
C GLY A 104 -3.09 4.32 18.83
N PHE A 105 -3.00 4.10 17.53
CA PHE A 105 -3.70 3.00 16.85
C PHE A 105 -3.27 1.63 17.42
N LYS A 106 -1.98 1.38 17.58
CA LYS A 106 -1.47 0.12 18.14
C LYS A 106 -1.89 -0.11 19.58
N LYS A 107 -2.00 0.95 20.37
CA LYS A 107 -2.49 0.90 21.74
C LYS A 107 -3.95 0.45 21.81
N ASP A 108 -4.79 1.00 20.90
CA ASP A 108 -6.21 0.67 20.86
C ASP A 108 -6.48 -0.68 20.16
N TYR A 109 -5.62 -1.06 19.24
CA TYR A 109 -5.72 -2.29 18.43
C TYR A 109 -4.44 -3.13 18.50
N PRO A 110 -4.09 -3.73 19.64
CA PRO A 110 -2.79 -4.38 19.90
C PRO A 110 -2.55 -5.65 19.04
N SER A 111 -3.58 -6.14 18.36
CA SER A 111 -3.44 -7.28 17.43
C SER A 111 -2.76 -6.92 16.10
N TYR A 112 -2.55 -5.62 15.82
CA TYR A 112 -1.85 -5.18 14.62
C TYR A 112 -0.36 -4.98 14.90
N THR A 113 0.48 -5.82 14.30
CA THR A 113 1.95 -5.67 14.32
C THR A 113 2.42 -4.58 13.38
N SER A 114 1.75 -4.44 12.24
CA SER A 114 1.92 -3.35 11.28
C SER A 114 0.57 -2.69 11.01
N VAL A 115 0.53 -1.37 11.05
CA VAL A 115 -0.71 -0.61 10.84
C VAL A 115 -0.96 -0.46 9.34
N PRO A 116 -2.11 -0.93 8.82
CA PRO A 116 -2.45 -0.75 7.41
C PRO A 116 -2.64 0.73 7.08
N TYR A 117 -2.05 1.20 5.98
CA TYR A 117 -2.22 2.59 5.54
C TYR A 117 -3.70 2.99 5.34
N GLN A 118 -4.56 2.02 5.06
CA GLN A 118 -6.01 2.24 4.92
C GLN A 118 -6.64 2.78 6.22
N SER A 119 -6.13 2.38 7.38
CA SER A 119 -6.59 2.91 8.67
C SER A 119 -6.18 4.38 8.83
N ALA A 120 -4.94 4.73 8.49
CA ALA A 120 -4.47 6.11 8.48
C ALA A 120 -5.25 6.97 7.48
N GLN A 121 -5.51 6.43 6.29
CA GLN A 121 -6.31 7.09 5.26
C GLN A 121 -7.75 7.38 5.73
N ALA A 122 -8.38 6.42 6.40
CA ALA A 122 -9.73 6.61 6.92
C ALA A 122 -9.78 7.70 8.00
N SER A 123 -8.79 7.75 8.90
CA SER A 123 -8.70 8.81 9.91
C SER A 123 -8.49 10.19 9.27
N ALA A 124 -7.60 10.28 8.27
CA ALA A 124 -7.40 11.52 7.53
C ALA A 124 -8.68 11.97 6.78
N ALA A 125 -9.45 11.01 6.24
CA ALA A 125 -10.72 11.33 5.59
C ALA A 125 -11.73 11.95 6.58
N VAL A 126 -11.79 11.48 7.82
CA VAL A 126 -12.63 12.09 8.88
C VAL A 126 -12.20 13.53 9.13
N TYR A 127 -10.89 13.78 9.17
CA TYR A 127 -10.37 15.15 9.37
C TYR A 127 -10.71 16.06 8.18
N VAL A 128 -10.58 15.58 6.94
CA VAL A 128 -11.01 16.32 5.74
C VAL A 128 -12.51 16.66 5.82
N PHE A 129 -13.36 15.72 6.23
CA PHE A 129 -14.79 16.00 6.40
C PHE A 129 -15.05 17.04 7.48
N LYS A 130 -14.36 16.96 8.63
CA LYS A 130 -14.48 17.97 9.68
C LYS A 130 -14.22 19.36 9.13
N GLU A 131 -13.07 19.56 8.50
CA GLU A 131 -12.67 20.85 7.94
C GLU A 131 -13.68 21.35 6.88
N ALA A 132 -14.14 20.45 6.01
CA ALA A 132 -15.11 20.79 4.98
C ALA A 132 -16.48 21.19 5.58
N PHE A 133 -16.97 20.50 6.60
CA PHE A 133 -18.22 20.83 7.29
C PHE A 133 -18.13 22.20 8.00
N GLU A 134 -17.01 22.47 8.67
CA GLU A 134 -16.78 23.74 9.34
C GLU A 134 -16.71 24.91 8.34
N ALA A 135 -15.99 24.70 7.22
CA ALA A 135 -15.88 25.71 6.16
C ALA A 135 -17.21 25.92 5.44
N ALA A 136 -17.96 24.89 5.14
CA ALA A 136 -19.25 24.96 4.48
C ALA A 136 -20.34 25.59 5.36
N ASN A 137 -20.26 25.41 6.68
CA ASN A 137 -21.32 25.72 7.64
C ASN A 137 -22.71 25.27 7.15
N SER A 138 -22.77 24.10 6.51
CA SER A 138 -23.97 23.59 5.83
C SER A 138 -23.90 22.05 5.75
N PHE A 139 -25.08 21.41 5.73
CA PHE A 139 -25.26 20.01 5.43
C PHE A 139 -25.79 19.74 4.01
N ASP A 140 -25.92 20.81 3.20
CA ASP A 140 -26.24 20.65 1.80
C ASP A 140 -25.12 19.92 1.06
N LYS A 141 -25.51 18.91 0.30
CA LYS A 141 -24.53 17.99 -0.32
C LYS A 141 -23.65 18.64 -1.37
N ASP A 142 -24.20 19.63 -2.11
CA ASP A 142 -23.46 20.30 -3.17
C ASP A 142 -22.49 21.33 -2.56
N THR A 143 -22.94 22.08 -1.56
CA THR A 143 -22.09 22.99 -0.78
C THR A 143 -20.95 22.23 -0.10
N LEU A 144 -21.25 21.09 0.50
CA LEU A 144 -20.22 20.26 1.17
C LEU A 144 -19.22 19.65 0.18
N ARG A 145 -19.71 19.17 -0.98
CA ARG A 145 -18.82 18.68 -2.04
C ARG A 145 -17.83 19.75 -2.48
N ASP A 146 -18.31 20.96 -2.69
CA ASP A 146 -17.45 22.08 -3.13
C ASP A 146 -16.46 22.46 -2.03
N ALA A 147 -16.87 22.42 -0.76
CA ALA A 147 -15.97 22.63 0.37
C ALA A 147 -14.91 21.54 0.46
N ILE A 148 -15.26 20.25 0.28
CA ILE A 148 -14.28 19.14 0.23
C ILE A 148 -13.28 19.36 -0.91
N ALA A 149 -13.76 19.70 -2.11
CA ALA A 149 -12.90 19.93 -3.27
C ALA A 149 -11.91 21.09 -3.06
N ALA A 150 -12.24 22.05 -2.20
CA ALA A 150 -11.40 23.19 -1.87
C ALA A 150 -10.42 22.93 -0.72
N VAL A 151 -10.46 21.76 -0.06
CA VAL A 151 -9.55 21.45 1.05
C VAL A 151 -8.11 21.43 0.56
N GLU A 152 -7.27 22.21 1.22
CA GLU A 152 -5.82 22.21 1.07
C GLU A 152 -5.20 22.29 2.47
N MET A 153 -4.60 21.19 2.95
CA MET A 153 -4.11 21.09 4.32
C MET A 153 -2.98 20.05 4.47
N GLU A 154 -2.16 20.27 5.49
CA GLU A 154 -1.22 19.24 5.97
C GLU A 154 -1.90 18.36 7.01
N THR A 155 -1.66 17.06 6.96
CA THR A 155 -2.14 16.10 7.95
C THR A 155 -1.04 15.09 8.31
N PHE A 156 -1.21 14.37 9.41
CA PHE A 156 -0.33 13.25 9.76
C PHE A 156 -0.22 12.19 8.64
N TYR A 157 -1.24 12.11 7.79
CA TYR A 157 -1.29 11.20 6.65
C TYR A 157 -0.51 11.73 5.43
N GLY A 158 -0.20 13.02 5.41
CA GLY A 158 0.45 13.76 4.34
C GLY A 158 -0.39 14.94 3.87
N ASP A 159 0.08 15.63 2.85
CA ASP A 159 -0.61 16.80 2.32
C ASP A 159 -1.86 16.37 1.54
N ILE A 160 -2.93 17.13 1.73
CA ILE A 160 -4.22 16.93 1.07
C ILE A 160 -4.45 18.11 0.14
N LYS A 161 -4.70 17.82 -1.13
CA LYS A 161 -5.18 18.76 -2.14
C LYS A 161 -5.81 17.97 -3.27
N PHE A 162 -7.04 18.30 -3.60
CA PHE A 162 -7.77 17.58 -4.62
C PHE A 162 -7.62 18.21 -6.01
N SER A 163 -7.50 17.37 -7.03
CA SER A 163 -7.63 17.76 -8.43
C SER A 163 -9.11 17.97 -8.79
N GLU A 164 -9.37 18.52 -9.99
CA GLU A 164 -10.71 18.63 -10.54
C GLU A 164 -11.48 17.30 -10.59
N ASN A 165 -10.76 16.18 -10.69
CA ASN A 165 -11.33 14.82 -10.69
C ASN A 165 -11.43 14.21 -9.29
N GLY A 166 -11.13 14.95 -8.21
CA GLY A 166 -11.20 14.50 -6.82
C GLY A 166 -10.04 13.61 -6.35
N ASN A 167 -8.97 13.49 -7.11
CA ASN A 167 -7.77 12.75 -6.67
C ASN A 167 -6.91 13.63 -5.77
N ASN A 168 -6.37 13.08 -4.67
CA ASN A 168 -5.34 13.77 -3.90
C ASN A 168 -4.03 13.82 -4.71
N ILE A 169 -3.58 15.02 -5.07
CA ILE A 169 -2.38 15.27 -5.89
C ILE A 169 -1.20 15.83 -5.11
N ALA A 170 -1.36 16.05 -3.80
CA ALA A 170 -0.33 16.70 -2.99
C ALA A 170 0.62 15.71 -2.30
N LYS A 171 0.30 14.43 -2.32
CA LYS A 171 1.04 13.40 -1.57
C LYS A 171 1.62 12.32 -2.49
N PRO A 172 2.94 11.99 -2.39
CA PRO A 172 3.52 10.88 -3.13
C PRO A 172 3.10 9.52 -2.55
N MET A 173 3.27 8.48 -3.36
CA MET A 173 3.28 7.09 -2.91
C MET A 173 4.65 6.74 -2.32
N PHE A 174 4.66 5.79 -1.40
CA PHE A 174 5.88 5.23 -0.82
C PHE A 174 6.06 3.78 -1.30
N MET A 175 7.29 3.28 -1.20
CA MET A 175 7.62 1.90 -1.47
C MET A 175 8.29 1.29 -0.24
N ARG A 176 7.85 0.11 0.17
CA ARG A 176 8.51 -0.69 1.20
C ARG A 176 8.99 -2.01 0.61
N GLN A 177 10.06 -2.56 1.17
CA GLN A 177 10.51 -3.91 0.87
C GLN A 177 10.37 -4.80 2.10
N ILE A 178 9.91 -6.03 1.89
CA ILE A 178 9.80 -7.02 2.96
C ILE A 178 11.17 -7.67 3.18
N GLY A 179 11.69 -7.53 4.40
CA GLY A 179 12.92 -8.17 4.86
C GLY A 179 12.74 -9.67 5.13
N SER A 180 13.86 -10.39 5.27
CA SER A 180 13.86 -11.82 5.67
C SER A 180 13.38 -12.04 7.11
N ASP A 181 13.42 -11.00 7.93
CA ASP A 181 12.90 -10.97 9.30
C ASP A 181 11.41 -10.60 9.37
N GLY A 182 10.79 -10.35 8.22
CA GLY A 182 9.41 -9.93 8.10
C GLY A 182 9.16 -8.43 8.30
N SER A 183 10.19 -7.64 8.49
CA SER A 183 10.07 -6.18 8.59
C SER A 183 9.71 -5.55 7.24
N TYR A 184 9.10 -4.36 7.30
CA TYR A 184 8.85 -3.51 6.14
C TYR A 184 9.83 -2.34 6.16
N THR A 185 10.81 -2.33 5.27
CA THR A 185 11.81 -1.26 5.18
C THR A 185 11.42 -0.28 4.08
N LEU A 186 11.44 1.01 4.39
CA LEU A 186 11.18 2.08 3.42
C LEU A 186 12.28 2.09 2.36
N VAL A 187 11.88 2.17 1.09
CA VAL A 187 12.76 2.31 -0.07
C VAL A 187 12.64 3.74 -0.59
N GLU A 188 13.66 4.56 -0.36
CA GLU A 188 13.71 5.95 -0.84
C GLU A 188 14.35 6.06 -2.23
N LYS A 189 15.29 5.16 -2.52
CA LYS A 189 16.00 5.11 -3.81
C LYS A 189 16.30 3.65 -4.20
N PHE A 190 16.56 3.40 -5.48
CA PHE A 190 16.81 2.05 -5.97
C PHE A 190 17.99 1.34 -5.26
N ALA A 191 18.98 2.10 -4.81
CA ALA A 191 20.11 1.53 -4.07
C ALA A 191 19.74 0.91 -2.71
N ASP A 192 18.57 1.24 -2.16
CA ASP A 192 18.07 0.68 -0.91
C ASP A 192 17.37 -0.67 -1.11
N VAL A 193 17.11 -1.05 -2.36
CA VAL A 193 16.44 -2.31 -2.70
C VAL A 193 17.42 -3.47 -2.60
N SER A 194 17.08 -4.48 -1.82
CA SER A 194 17.77 -5.78 -1.86
C SER A 194 17.40 -6.48 -3.17
N TYR A 195 18.35 -6.49 -4.10
CA TYR A 195 18.18 -7.07 -5.43
C TYR A 195 19.42 -7.90 -5.81
N PRO A 196 19.26 -9.07 -6.45
CA PRO A 196 17.99 -9.81 -6.56
C PRO A 196 17.46 -10.25 -5.19
N ARG A 197 16.14 -10.50 -5.10
CA ARG A 197 15.57 -11.05 -3.86
C ARG A 197 16.21 -12.41 -3.56
N ASN A 198 16.57 -12.61 -2.30
CA ASN A 198 17.19 -13.85 -1.86
C ASN A 198 16.14 -14.77 -1.20
N VAL A 199 15.62 -15.71 -1.96
CA VAL A 199 14.62 -16.68 -1.52
C VAL A 199 15.15 -18.10 -1.76
N THR A 200 15.10 -18.92 -0.73
CA THR A 200 15.43 -20.35 -0.82
C THR A 200 14.13 -21.15 -0.71
N TYR A 201 13.81 -21.91 -1.74
CA TYR A 201 12.65 -22.82 -1.77
C TYR A 201 13.09 -24.27 -1.56
#